data_b1f961dc61104253ac1aa1eede1afe3a
#
_entry.id   b1f961dc61104253ac1aa1eede1afe3a
#
_cell.length_a   1.000
_cell.length_b   1.000
_cell.length_c   1.000
_cell.angle_alpha   90.00
_cell.angle_beta   90.00
_cell.angle_gamma   90.00
#
_symmetry.space_group_name_H-M   'P 1'
#
loop_
_entity.id
_entity.type
_entity.pdbx_description
1 polymer ?
#
loop_
_entity_poly.entity_id
_entity_poly.type
_entity_poly.pdbx_seq_one_letter_code
_entity_poly.pdbx_strand_id
1 'polypeptide(L)'
;MITPNVEERLESTVNRLRDWRTVRYEFLPVVYTDEVNDKQVLPIDFNSWKNFEKPYTIYEEDKYFWFKANFEIKRKNSHQKAYFVLDNHIDGRFVASTIRPQGLLYVNGKITQGIDINHGEVLLDDGNYEIYLLFYSHTFGRYLPMDFAIKYVDERIDGLYYDLFVPYQGMKLLDKKLSSI
;
A
#
# COMPACT_ATOMS: atom_id res chain seq x y z
N MET A 1 -35.47 -8.87 20.74
CA MET A 1 -34.33 -8.19 20.08
C MET A 1 -33.12 -8.49 20.95
N ILE A 2 -32.15 -9.26 20.43
CA ILE A 2 -30.94 -9.61 21.20
C ILE A 2 -30.03 -8.38 21.16
N THR A 3 -29.74 -7.84 22.32
CA THR A 3 -28.79 -6.71 22.43
C THR A 3 -27.38 -7.27 22.23
N PRO A 4 -26.62 -6.77 21.25
CA PRO A 4 -25.24 -7.22 21.07
C PRO A 4 -24.43 -7.04 22.36
N ASN A 5 -23.58 -8.01 22.69
CA ASN A 5 -22.69 -7.88 23.83
C ASN A 5 -21.64 -6.78 23.60
N VAL A 6 -20.88 -6.41 24.62
CA VAL A 6 -19.89 -5.32 24.53
C VAL A 6 -18.82 -5.64 23.48
N GLU A 7 -18.38 -6.88 23.40
CA GLU A 7 -17.35 -7.32 22.45
C GLU A 7 -17.84 -7.18 21.00
N GLU A 8 -19.05 -7.64 20.68
CA GLU A 8 -19.63 -7.50 19.33
C GLU A 8 -19.80 -6.04 18.92
N ARG A 9 -20.17 -5.18 19.87
CA ARG A 9 -20.29 -3.73 19.62
C ARG A 9 -18.94 -3.10 19.35
N LEU A 10 -17.91 -3.47 20.11
CA LEU A 10 -16.56 -2.97 19.96
C LEU A 10 -15.98 -3.42 18.60
N GLU A 11 -16.12 -4.70 18.26
CA GLU A 11 -15.71 -5.26 16.97
C GLU A 11 -16.39 -4.53 15.79
N SER A 12 -17.69 -4.35 15.87
CA SER A 12 -18.46 -3.63 14.85
C SER A 12 -17.99 -2.17 14.72
N THR A 13 -17.66 -1.52 15.84
CA THR A 13 -17.16 -0.13 15.82
C THR A 13 -15.77 -0.06 15.20
N VAL A 14 -14.86 -0.93 15.60
CA VAL A 14 -13.50 -1.00 15.03
C VAL A 14 -13.54 -1.27 13.53
N ASN A 15 -14.38 -2.19 13.08
CA ASN A 15 -14.54 -2.48 11.66
C ASN A 15 -15.05 -1.25 10.87
N ARG A 16 -16.05 -0.53 11.39
CA ARG A 16 -16.54 0.70 10.74
C ARG A 16 -15.48 1.78 10.68
N LEU A 17 -14.71 1.99 11.76
CA LEU A 17 -13.62 2.97 11.76
C LEU A 17 -12.54 2.60 10.77
N ARG A 18 -12.19 1.30 10.66
CA ARG A 18 -11.25 0.82 9.64
C ARG A 18 -11.69 1.20 8.23
N ASP A 19 -12.98 1.05 7.93
CA ASP A 19 -13.52 1.36 6.61
C ASP A 19 -13.60 2.88 6.37
N TRP A 20 -13.88 3.67 7.39
CA TRP A 20 -14.05 5.12 7.30
C TRP A 20 -12.75 5.92 7.32
N ARG A 21 -11.65 5.36 7.86
CA ARG A 21 -10.38 6.11 7.94
C ARG A 21 -9.82 6.46 6.58
N THR A 22 -10.02 5.61 5.56
CA THR A 22 -9.63 5.91 4.17
C THR A 22 -10.78 6.66 3.48
N VAL A 23 -10.58 7.95 3.27
CA VAL A 23 -11.62 8.83 2.70
C VAL A 23 -11.56 8.97 1.19
N ARG A 24 -10.41 8.61 0.58
CA ARG A 24 -10.20 8.62 -0.87
C ARG A 24 -9.05 7.68 -1.23
N TYR A 25 -9.22 6.98 -2.34
CA TYR A 25 -8.20 6.09 -2.90
C TYR A 25 -8.15 6.31 -4.40
N GLU A 26 -7.00 6.70 -4.93
CA GLU A 26 -6.81 7.08 -6.32
C GLU A 26 -5.73 6.23 -6.97
N PHE A 27 -6.11 5.39 -7.94
CA PHE A 27 -5.15 4.62 -8.72
C PHE A 27 -4.34 5.53 -9.62
N LEU A 28 -3.06 5.24 -9.73
CA LEU A 28 -2.12 6.01 -10.54
C LEU A 28 -1.95 5.36 -11.92
N PRO A 29 -1.87 6.16 -12.99
CA PRO A 29 -1.34 5.69 -14.25
C PRO A 29 0.15 5.42 -14.09
N VAL A 30 0.59 4.22 -14.47
CA VAL A 30 1.97 3.76 -14.29
C VAL A 30 2.50 3.24 -15.62
N VAL A 31 3.75 3.56 -15.90
CA VAL A 31 4.51 2.94 -16.98
C VAL A 31 5.63 2.09 -16.41
N TYR A 32 6.05 1.07 -17.14
CA TYR A 32 7.13 0.17 -16.71
C TYR A 32 8.07 -0.17 -17.86
N THR A 33 9.25 -0.63 -17.50
CA THR A 33 10.22 -1.22 -18.42
C THR A 33 10.98 -2.36 -17.74
N ASP A 34 11.36 -3.36 -18.52
CA ASP A 34 12.26 -4.45 -18.14
C ASP A 34 13.73 -4.18 -18.53
N GLU A 35 14.01 -3.01 -19.11
CA GLU A 35 15.38 -2.53 -19.31
C GLU A 35 15.97 -2.05 -18.01
N VAL A 36 16.92 -2.80 -17.45
CA VAL A 36 17.63 -2.46 -16.22
C VAL A 36 19.13 -2.55 -16.47
N ASN A 37 19.73 -1.48 -16.95
CA ASN A 37 21.15 -1.43 -17.28
C ASN A 37 22.02 -1.30 -16.03
N ASP A 38 21.66 -0.42 -15.10
CA ASP A 38 22.28 -0.26 -13.78
C ASP A 38 21.19 -0.08 -12.73
N LYS A 39 21.19 -0.97 -11.73
CA LYS A 39 20.19 -0.98 -10.66
C LYS A 39 20.29 0.21 -9.71
N GLN A 40 21.35 0.98 -9.77
CA GLN A 40 21.58 2.13 -8.90
C GLN A 40 21.33 3.48 -9.59
N VAL A 41 21.15 3.48 -10.90
CA VAL A 41 20.95 4.70 -11.69
C VAL A 41 19.50 4.78 -12.15
N LEU A 42 18.86 5.91 -11.89
CA LEU A 42 17.50 6.16 -12.36
C LEU A 42 17.42 6.10 -13.90
N PRO A 43 16.41 5.46 -14.46
CA PRO A 43 16.27 5.24 -15.90
C PRO A 43 15.70 6.48 -16.62
N ILE A 44 16.44 7.56 -16.67
CA ILE A 44 15.96 8.85 -17.19
C ILE A 44 15.74 8.80 -18.71
N ASP A 45 16.54 8.02 -19.43
CA ASP A 45 16.60 8.03 -20.91
C ASP A 45 16.06 6.72 -21.56
N PHE A 46 15.28 5.91 -20.85
CA PHE A 46 14.71 4.71 -21.45
C PHE A 46 13.60 5.05 -22.43
N ASN A 47 13.69 4.54 -23.65
CA ASN A 47 12.71 4.73 -24.71
C ASN A 47 11.62 3.66 -24.73
N SER A 48 11.75 2.62 -23.91
CA SER A 48 10.93 1.39 -23.95
C SER A 48 9.86 1.34 -22.87
N TRP A 49 9.41 2.47 -22.36
CA TRP A 49 8.32 2.53 -21.39
C TRP A 49 7.02 2.02 -21.97
N LYS A 50 6.40 1.04 -21.31
CA LYS A 50 5.10 0.45 -21.65
C LYS A 50 4.08 0.82 -20.58
N ASN A 51 2.82 0.99 -20.97
CA ASN A 51 1.76 1.17 -19.98
C ASN A 51 1.62 -0.09 -19.12
N PHE A 52 1.52 0.09 -17.81
CA PHE A 52 1.19 -0.97 -16.89
C PHE A 52 -0.32 -1.04 -16.76
N GLU A 53 -0.95 -1.94 -17.51
CA GLU A 53 -2.40 -2.04 -17.64
C GLU A 53 -2.98 -3.13 -16.75
N LYS A 54 -4.26 -2.99 -16.41
CA LYS A 54 -4.99 -4.02 -15.68
C LYS A 54 -5.03 -5.34 -16.46
N PRO A 55 -4.88 -6.48 -15.79
CA PRO A 55 -4.82 -6.68 -14.33
C PRO A 55 -3.41 -6.47 -13.76
N TYR A 56 -2.92 -5.32 -13.62
CA TYR A 56 -1.64 -4.91 -13.00
C TYR A 56 -0.83 -6.07 -12.38
N THR A 57 -0.20 -6.88 -13.23
CA THR A 57 0.40 -8.15 -12.80
C THR A 57 1.72 -8.39 -13.53
N ILE A 58 2.74 -8.80 -12.78
CA ILE A 58 4.01 -9.29 -13.31
C ILE A 58 4.01 -10.82 -13.24
N TYR A 59 4.34 -11.45 -14.34
CA TYR A 59 4.41 -12.91 -14.48
C TYR A 59 5.83 -13.45 -14.60
N GLU A 60 6.80 -12.62 -14.92
CA GLU A 60 8.20 -13.00 -15.08
C GLU A 60 8.86 -13.24 -13.74
N GLU A 61 9.66 -14.29 -13.68
CA GLU A 61 10.46 -14.67 -12.52
C GLU A 61 11.90 -14.15 -12.65
N ASP A 62 12.51 -13.86 -11.49
CA ASP A 62 13.93 -13.48 -11.35
C ASP A 62 14.36 -12.32 -12.25
N LYS A 63 13.52 -11.30 -12.34
CA LYS A 63 13.74 -10.11 -13.14
C LYS A 63 13.60 -8.83 -12.34
N TYR A 64 14.27 -7.81 -12.81
CA TYR A 64 14.10 -6.45 -12.35
C TYR A 64 13.28 -5.64 -13.34
N PHE A 65 12.49 -4.73 -12.80
CA PHE A 65 11.67 -3.79 -13.56
C PHE A 65 11.81 -2.39 -12.98
N TRP A 66 11.73 -1.39 -13.81
CA TRP A 66 11.47 -0.04 -13.38
C TRP A 66 10.01 0.30 -13.62
N PHE A 67 9.39 0.89 -12.62
CA PHE A 67 8.08 1.52 -12.72
C PHE A 67 8.22 3.01 -12.53
N LYS A 68 7.40 3.78 -13.24
CA LYS A 68 7.34 5.24 -13.14
C LYS A 68 5.90 5.71 -13.08
N ALA A 69 5.63 6.67 -12.19
CA ALA A 69 4.38 7.40 -12.16
C ALA A 69 4.64 8.88 -11.85
N ASN A 70 3.78 9.75 -12.40
CA ASN A 70 3.72 11.17 -12.08
C ASN A 70 2.33 11.49 -11.56
N PHE A 71 2.25 12.22 -10.46
CA PHE A 71 0.97 12.59 -9.86
C PHE A 71 1.08 13.87 -9.03
N GLU A 72 -0.07 14.43 -8.69
CA GLU A 72 -0.18 15.56 -7.79
C GLU A 72 -0.96 15.12 -6.54
N ILE A 73 -0.49 15.51 -5.37
CA ILE A 73 -1.22 15.36 -4.10
C ILE A 73 -1.86 16.69 -3.75
N LYS A 74 -3.18 16.64 -3.55
CA LYS A 74 -4.00 17.76 -3.02
C LYS A 74 -4.92 17.24 -1.93
N ARG A 75 -4.58 17.52 -0.69
CA ARG A 75 -5.44 17.23 0.45
C ARG A 75 -6.60 18.24 0.49
N LYS A 76 -7.78 17.78 0.86
CA LYS A 76 -8.97 18.64 0.95
C LYS A 76 -8.99 19.51 2.20
N ASN A 77 -8.27 19.09 3.24
CA ASN A 77 -8.17 19.81 4.52
C ASN A 77 -6.93 19.34 5.31
N SER A 78 -6.62 20.07 6.39
CA SER A 78 -5.46 19.80 7.25
C SER A 78 -5.51 18.49 8.05
N HIS A 79 -6.67 17.85 8.14
CA HIS A 79 -6.82 16.57 8.85
C HIS A 79 -6.59 15.36 7.95
N GLN A 80 -6.31 15.59 6.67
CA GLN A 80 -5.97 14.49 5.75
C GLN A 80 -4.47 14.27 5.72
N LYS A 81 -4.07 13.00 5.77
CA LYS A 81 -2.75 12.52 5.36
C LYS A 81 -2.87 11.84 4.02
N ALA A 82 -1.84 11.97 3.18
CA ALA A 82 -1.77 11.30 1.88
C ALA A 82 -0.59 10.33 1.86
N TYR A 83 -0.84 9.11 1.43
CA TYR A 83 0.19 8.08 1.31
C TYR A 83 0.26 7.60 -0.13
N PHE A 84 1.45 7.56 -0.70
CA PHE A 84 1.71 6.68 -1.82
C PHE A 84 1.64 5.24 -1.32
N VAL A 85 0.94 4.38 -2.05
CA VAL A 85 0.73 2.97 -1.67
C VAL A 85 1.11 2.08 -2.83
N LEU A 86 1.94 1.07 -2.56
CA LEU A 86 2.07 -0.12 -3.39
C LEU A 86 1.41 -1.29 -2.66
N ASP A 87 0.29 -1.75 -3.18
CA ASP A 87 -0.54 -2.75 -2.52
C ASP A 87 -0.72 -4.00 -3.39
N ASN A 88 -1.01 -5.12 -2.73
CA ASN A 88 -1.32 -6.40 -3.37
C ASN A 88 -2.83 -6.57 -3.59
N HIS A 89 -3.54 -5.48 -3.75
CA HIS A 89 -4.93 -5.53 -4.11
C HIS A 89 -5.09 -5.48 -5.64
N ILE A 90 -6.02 -6.27 -6.15
CA ILE A 90 -6.55 -6.07 -7.50
C ILE A 90 -7.95 -5.50 -7.34
N ASP A 91 -8.19 -4.30 -7.88
CA ASP A 91 -9.47 -3.60 -7.79
C ASP A 91 -9.97 -3.45 -6.34
N GLY A 92 -9.06 -3.14 -5.40
CA GLY A 92 -9.39 -3.00 -3.98
C GLY A 92 -9.66 -4.31 -3.23
N ARG A 93 -9.42 -5.45 -3.86
CA ARG A 93 -9.55 -6.77 -3.22
C ARG A 93 -8.18 -7.33 -2.86
N PHE A 94 -7.97 -7.64 -1.60
CA PHE A 94 -6.75 -8.31 -1.16
C PHE A 94 -6.58 -9.66 -1.86
N VAL A 95 -5.46 -9.82 -2.53
CA VAL A 95 -5.06 -11.10 -3.11
C VAL A 95 -4.02 -11.74 -2.19
N ALA A 96 -4.37 -12.86 -1.60
CA ALA A 96 -3.44 -13.65 -0.79
C ALA A 96 -2.36 -14.24 -1.70
N SER A 97 -1.32 -13.45 -1.98
CA SER A 97 -0.09 -13.92 -2.61
C SER A 97 0.94 -14.18 -1.51
N THR A 98 1.59 -15.32 -1.55
CA THR A 98 2.73 -15.62 -0.67
C THR A 98 3.97 -14.80 -1.05
N ILE A 99 3.93 -14.18 -2.23
CA ILE A 99 5.02 -13.37 -2.78
C ILE A 99 4.55 -11.93 -2.78
N ARG A 100 5.34 -11.09 -2.14
CA ARG A 100 5.05 -9.68 -1.96
C ARG A 100 6.00 -8.84 -2.77
N PRO A 101 5.55 -7.69 -3.30
CA PRO A 101 6.44 -6.76 -3.98
C PRO A 101 7.65 -6.43 -3.11
N GLN A 102 8.83 -6.45 -3.72
CA GLN A 102 10.06 -5.94 -3.10
C GLN A 102 10.69 -4.95 -4.05
N GLY A 103 11.04 -3.79 -3.55
CA GLY A 103 11.61 -2.77 -4.40
C GLY A 103 12.24 -1.62 -3.63
N LEU A 104 12.88 -0.76 -4.38
CA LEU A 104 13.47 0.48 -3.88
C LEU A 104 12.73 1.67 -4.51
N LEU A 105 12.08 2.45 -3.67
CA LEU A 105 11.31 3.62 -4.08
C LEU A 105 12.16 4.88 -4.08
N TYR A 106 12.10 5.59 -5.20
CA TYR A 106 12.64 6.93 -5.36
C TYR A 106 11.49 7.92 -5.50
N VAL A 107 11.53 9.00 -4.76
CA VAL A 107 10.58 10.11 -4.83
C VAL A 107 11.35 11.37 -5.21
N ASN A 108 10.96 12.00 -6.32
CA ASN A 108 11.62 13.20 -6.87
C ASN A 108 13.15 13.02 -6.96
N GLY A 109 13.60 11.90 -7.50
CA GLY A 109 14.99 11.56 -7.73
C GLY A 109 15.79 11.10 -6.49
N LYS A 110 15.16 11.02 -5.30
CA LYS A 110 15.84 10.60 -4.07
C LYS A 110 15.34 9.25 -3.60
N ILE A 111 16.26 8.38 -3.18
CA ILE A 111 15.90 7.13 -2.48
C ILE A 111 15.14 7.49 -1.22
N THR A 112 13.94 6.94 -1.08
CA THR A 112 13.05 7.25 0.03
C THR A 112 12.84 6.05 0.95
N GLN A 113 12.54 4.89 0.38
CA GLN A 113 12.17 3.70 1.17
C GLN A 113 12.37 2.40 0.39
N GLY A 114 12.73 1.34 1.10
CA GLY A 114 12.49 -0.02 0.61
C GLY A 114 11.00 -0.35 0.71
N ILE A 115 10.45 -0.91 -0.36
CA ILE A 115 9.06 -1.37 -0.39
C ILE A 115 9.04 -2.88 -0.20
N ASP A 116 8.29 -3.34 0.79
CA ASP A 116 8.05 -4.76 1.07
C ASP A 116 6.66 -4.96 1.70
N ILE A 117 6.39 -6.17 2.19
CA ILE A 117 5.12 -6.53 2.86
C ILE A 117 4.75 -5.61 4.04
N ASN A 118 5.72 -5.07 4.75
CA ASN A 118 5.51 -4.26 5.95
C ASN A 118 5.65 -2.75 5.67
N HIS A 119 6.23 -2.40 4.53
CA HIS A 119 6.61 -1.04 4.16
C HIS A 119 6.04 -0.67 2.78
N GLY A 120 4.74 -0.89 2.57
CA GLY A 120 4.05 -0.59 1.31
C GLY A 120 3.53 0.84 1.17
N GLU A 121 3.71 1.68 2.19
CA GLU A 121 3.13 3.03 2.25
C GLU A 121 4.20 4.08 2.55
N VAL A 122 4.13 5.23 1.85
CA VAL A 122 5.02 6.38 2.08
C VAL A 122 4.17 7.64 2.26
N LEU A 123 4.29 8.30 3.41
CA LEU A 123 3.63 9.58 3.69
C LEU A 123 4.23 10.67 2.81
N LEU A 124 3.37 11.42 2.12
CA LEU A 124 3.74 12.52 1.26
C LEU A 124 2.89 13.76 1.56
N ASP A 125 3.49 14.94 1.43
CA ASP A 125 2.80 16.22 1.55
C ASP A 125 2.08 16.63 0.26
N ASP A 126 1.39 17.80 0.27
CA ASP A 126 0.84 18.38 -0.96
C ASP A 126 1.98 18.76 -1.92
N GLY A 127 1.81 18.45 -3.20
CA GLY A 127 2.80 18.76 -4.22
C GLY A 127 2.76 17.84 -5.43
N ASN A 128 3.68 18.10 -6.37
CA ASN A 128 3.88 17.29 -7.56
C ASN A 128 4.99 16.28 -7.31
N TYR A 129 4.75 15.04 -7.72
CA TYR A 129 5.64 13.93 -7.51
C TYR A 129 5.94 13.19 -8.80
N GLU A 130 7.20 12.84 -8.96
CA GLU A 130 7.68 11.83 -9.88
C GLU A 130 8.26 10.69 -9.03
N ILE A 131 7.73 9.50 -9.17
CA ILE A 131 8.26 8.32 -8.51
C ILE A 131 8.88 7.36 -9.51
N TYR A 132 9.93 6.68 -9.06
CA TYR A 132 10.47 5.48 -9.69
C TYR A 132 10.52 4.37 -8.65
N LEU A 133 10.15 3.17 -9.05
CA LEU A 133 10.29 1.96 -8.25
C LEU A 133 11.16 0.97 -9.01
N LEU A 134 12.34 0.68 -8.48
CA LEU A 134 13.10 -0.49 -8.89
C LEU A 134 12.51 -1.70 -8.19
N PHE A 135 11.94 -2.60 -8.95
CA PHE A 135 11.19 -3.75 -8.45
C PHE A 135 11.90 -5.04 -8.83
N TYR A 136 11.88 -6.03 -7.94
CA TYR A 136 12.36 -7.37 -8.18
C TYR A 136 11.21 -8.37 -8.11
N SER A 137 11.02 -9.17 -9.18
CA SER A 137 9.87 -10.07 -9.34
C SER A 137 9.94 -11.36 -8.54
N HIS A 138 11.05 -11.63 -7.86
CA HIS A 138 11.29 -12.84 -7.10
C HIS A 138 11.47 -14.13 -7.93
N THR A 139 12.13 -15.16 -7.35
CA THR A 139 12.44 -16.44 -8.02
C THR A 139 11.27 -17.43 -8.04
N PHE A 140 10.18 -17.18 -7.30
CA PHE A 140 9.02 -18.07 -7.19
C PHE A 140 7.70 -17.39 -7.57
N GLY A 141 7.75 -16.17 -8.12
CA GLY A 141 6.57 -15.35 -8.38
C GLY A 141 5.92 -15.71 -9.70
N ARG A 142 4.86 -16.47 -9.68
CA ARG A 142 4.02 -16.69 -10.87
C ARG A 142 2.95 -15.62 -11.05
N TYR A 143 2.64 -14.86 -10.01
CA TYR A 143 1.56 -13.90 -10.02
C TYR A 143 1.78 -12.84 -8.92
N LEU A 144 2.16 -11.66 -9.34
CA LEU A 144 2.39 -10.51 -8.46
C LEU A 144 1.40 -9.40 -8.83
N PRO A 145 0.22 -9.36 -8.19
CA PRO A 145 -0.69 -8.25 -8.37
C PRO A 145 -0.13 -7.02 -7.67
N MET A 146 -0.19 -5.87 -8.33
CA MET A 146 0.29 -4.60 -7.81
C MET A 146 -0.68 -3.48 -8.16
N ASP A 147 -1.10 -2.74 -7.15
CA ASP A 147 -1.82 -1.48 -7.29
C ASP A 147 -0.92 -0.33 -6.83
N PHE A 148 -0.75 0.66 -7.69
CA PHE A 148 -0.09 1.91 -7.37
C PHE A 148 -1.18 2.96 -7.12
N ALA A 149 -1.20 3.53 -5.95
CA ALA A 149 -2.28 4.46 -5.60
C ALA A 149 -1.84 5.56 -4.62
N ILE A 150 -2.67 6.58 -4.52
CA ILE A 150 -2.64 7.54 -3.42
C ILE A 150 -3.83 7.25 -2.52
N LYS A 151 -3.54 6.97 -1.27
CA LYS A 151 -4.52 6.77 -0.21
C LYS A 151 -4.58 8.01 0.67
N TYR A 152 -5.77 8.59 0.81
CA TYR A 152 -6.01 9.71 1.70
C TYR A 152 -6.73 9.21 2.96
N VAL A 153 -6.19 9.55 4.11
CA VAL A 153 -6.65 9.08 5.41
C VAL A 153 -7.09 10.29 6.26
N ASP A 154 -8.26 10.22 6.89
CA ASP A 154 -8.65 11.20 7.93
C ASP A 154 -7.91 10.84 9.22
N GLU A 155 -6.98 11.69 9.63
CA GLU A 155 -6.11 11.47 10.79
C GLU A 155 -6.87 11.29 12.11
N ARG A 156 -8.02 11.94 12.24
CA ARG A 156 -8.85 11.85 13.46
C ARG A 156 -9.52 10.49 13.55
N ILE A 157 -10.06 10.01 12.43
CA ILE A 157 -10.68 8.67 12.35
C ILE A 157 -9.60 7.59 12.50
N ASP A 158 -8.45 7.79 11.88
CA ASP A 158 -7.30 6.87 11.99
C ASP A 158 -6.79 6.77 13.42
N GLY A 159 -6.64 7.90 14.13
CA GLY A 159 -6.28 7.92 15.54
C GLY A 159 -7.29 7.17 16.39
N LEU A 160 -8.59 7.47 16.25
CA LEU A 160 -9.65 6.79 16.98
C LEU A 160 -9.70 5.27 16.66
N TYR A 161 -9.43 4.89 15.42
CA TYR A 161 -9.33 3.49 15.04
C TYR A 161 -8.25 2.77 15.86
N TYR A 162 -7.04 3.31 15.92
CA TYR A 162 -5.95 2.68 16.68
C TYR A 162 -6.15 2.73 18.19
N ASP A 163 -6.75 3.80 18.72
CA ASP A 163 -7.10 3.92 20.14
C ASP A 163 -8.08 2.82 20.60
N LEU A 164 -8.94 2.33 19.71
CA LEU A 164 -9.86 1.24 20.00
C LEU A 164 -9.31 -0.13 19.56
N PHE A 165 -8.66 -0.20 18.40
CA PHE A 165 -8.18 -1.46 17.82
C PHE A 165 -7.10 -2.12 18.67
N VAL A 166 -6.11 -1.36 19.14
CA VAL A 166 -4.98 -1.93 19.89
C VAL A 166 -5.42 -2.55 21.22
N PRO A 167 -6.20 -1.86 22.09
CA PRO A 167 -6.73 -2.48 23.30
C PRO A 167 -7.65 -3.67 23.01
N TYR A 168 -8.46 -3.60 21.95
CA TYR A 168 -9.33 -4.70 21.54
C TYR A 168 -8.56 -5.96 21.17
N GLN A 169 -7.47 -5.83 20.40
CA GLN A 169 -6.59 -6.96 20.10
C GLN A 169 -5.91 -7.51 21.36
N GLY A 170 -5.49 -6.63 22.27
CA GLY A 170 -4.92 -7.03 23.58
C GLY A 170 -5.92 -7.86 24.41
N MET A 171 -7.17 -7.42 24.47
CA MET A 171 -8.25 -8.15 25.17
C MET A 171 -8.44 -9.57 24.60
N LYS A 172 -8.53 -9.71 23.27
CA LYS A 172 -8.66 -11.04 22.62
C LYS A 172 -7.50 -11.99 22.92
N LEU A 173 -6.28 -11.46 23.08
CA LEU A 173 -5.11 -12.27 23.43
C LEU A 173 -5.14 -12.72 24.89
N LEU A 174 -5.64 -11.89 25.81
CA LEU A 174 -5.79 -12.22 27.23
C LEU A 174 -6.85 -13.31 27.43
N ASP A 175 -8.01 -13.18 26.79
CA ASP A 175 -9.08 -14.17 26.87
C ASP A 175 -8.63 -15.56 26.39
N LYS A 176 -7.85 -15.62 25.32
CA LYS A 176 -7.26 -16.88 24.84
C LYS A 176 -6.30 -17.52 25.86
N LYS A 177 -5.52 -16.71 26.56
CA LYS A 177 -4.61 -17.23 27.61
C LYS A 177 -5.37 -17.72 28.84
N LEU A 178 -6.43 -17.04 29.25
CA LEU A 178 -7.26 -17.43 30.39
C LEU A 178 -8.10 -18.67 30.11
N SER A 179 -8.54 -18.88 28.87
CA SER A 179 -9.29 -20.07 28.48
C SER A 179 -8.43 -21.33 28.26
N SER A 180 -7.09 -21.19 28.29
CA SER A 180 -6.12 -22.30 28.15
C SER A 180 -5.54 -22.76 29.50
N ILE A 181 -5.98 -22.19 30.62
CA ILE A 181 -5.69 -22.60 32.00
C ILE A 181 -6.86 -23.41 32.57
#